data_59d2ff5dc2ebab0e0a34d8bb2a0a0a35
#
_entry.id   59d2ff5dc2ebab0e0a34d8bb2a0a0a35
#
_cell.length_a   1.000
_cell.length_b   1.000
_cell.length_c   1.000
_cell.angle_alpha   90.00
_cell.angle_beta   90.00
_cell.angle_gamma   90.00
#
_symmetry.space_group_name_H-M   'P 1'
#
loop_
_entity.id
_entity.type
_entity.pdbx_description
1 polymer ?
#
loop_
_entity_poly.entity_id
_entity_poly.type
_entity_poly.pdbx_seq_one_letter_code
_entity_poly.pdbx_strand_id
1 'polypeptide(L)'
;MIVLRALQLRRGVKVLFEDVSLTFNHGQKIGVTGANGSGKSSLFALLLGELHQDAGDLEIQPGLVVAHVAQETPSTDQLAIEYVLDGDAELRHLERELAAAERAHNGTRIAELHENLHRIGGYAARARAAQLMHGLGFDDAEIARPVEQFSGGWRVRLNLARALMCRSDLLLLDEPTNHLDLDAIVWLEQWLSGYPGTLLMISHDREFLDTVANAICHIEGQRVRLYAGNYSAFETQRAMQLSQHQATFVKQQREIAHLQSFVDRFKAQATKARQAQSRIKALARMEKIAAAHVDTPFEFAFRKPAVQSDPMLDLDGVDAGYGDVAVLRGIRMTLRPGTRLGLLGRNGAGKSTMMKLLAGMLAPLAGQRVEGKGLQIGYFAQHQLEQLRPDESALWHLTRLSPKTREQELRDFIGGFNFHGDQATEPVGPMSGGEKSRLALALIVWQRPNLLLLDEPTNHLDLEMRHALTLGLQDYEGALVLVSHDRSLLRATADELWLVDEGRVVEFDGDLEDYAKRLRAREQGQVVGAEPVVSRKEQKRLEAEERNRRFAQRKPLEARIKSAEKEIETLGAERLRLEKLIAAPDMYGEARKDDLKRCLLEQAQVLKKLQGAEERWMALSAELEALVTSG
;
A
#
# COMPACT_ATOMS: atom_id res chain seq x y z
N MET A 1 -11.13 -19.17 20.43
CA MET A 1 -10.85 -19.86 19.17
C MET A 1 -12.03 -19.60 18.21
N ILE A 2 -11.73 -19.27 16.95
CA ILE A 2 -12.73 -19.03 15.89
C ILE A 2 -12.45 -20.03 14.78
N VAL A 3 -13.46 -20.82 14.36
CA VAL A 3 -13.31 -21.85 13.34
C VAL A 3 -14.29 -21.62 12.21
N LEU A 4 -13.77 -21.56 10.99
CA LEU A 4 -14.56 -21.51 9.76
C LEU A 4 -14.44 -22.87 9.09
N ARG A 5 -15.57 -23.46 8.64
CA ARG A 5 -15.61 -24.77 7.96
C ARG A 5 -16.43 -24.66 6.68
N ALA A 6 -15.78 -24.88 5.54
CA ALA A 6 -16.39 -24.82 4.20
C ALA A 6 -17.28 -23.59 4.01
N LEU A 7 -16.85 -22.44 4.57
CA LEU A 7 -17.65 -21.23 4.65
C LEU A 7 -17.76 -20.56 3.29
N GLN A 8 -18.97 -20.17 2.92
CA GLN A 8 -19.28 -19.34 1.76
C GLN A 8 -19.95 -18.05 2.21
N LEU A 9 -19.52 -16.93 1.62
CA LEU A 9 -20.09 -15.61 1.88
C LEU A 9 -20.30 -14.85 0.57
N ARG A 10 -21.49 -14.26 0.42
CA ARG A 10 -21.85 -13.41 -0.72
C ARG A 10 -22.25 -12.01 -0.25
N ARG A 11 -22.13 -11.06 -1.15
CA ARG A 11 -22.71 -9.72 -0.97
C ARG A 11 -23.51 -9.36 -2.22
N GLY A 12 -24.83 -9.50 -2.14
CA GLY A 12 -25.71 -9.46 -3.29
C GLY A 12 -25.40 -10.62 -4.26
N VAL A 13 -25.12 -10.30 -5.51
CA VAL A 13 -24.78 -11.32 -6.54
C VAL A 13 -23.29 -11.72 -6.52
N LYS A 14 -22.42 -10.98 -5.83
CA LYS A 14 -20.98 -11.22 -5.83
C LYS A 14 -20.61 -12.24 -4.74
N VAL A 15 -19.99 -13.35 -5.15
CA VAL A 15 -19.34 -14.30 -4.22
C VAL A 15 -18.04 -13.67 -3.73
N LEU A 16 -17.88 -13.54 -2.42
CA LEU A 16 -16.67 -13.01 -1.77
C LEU A 16 -15.72 -14.14 -1.36
N PHE A 17 -16.28 -15.19 -0.73
CA PHE A 17 -15.53 -16.36 -0.27
C PHE A 17 -16.26 -17.64 -0.68
N GLU A 18 -15.50 -18.67 -1.02
CA GLU A 18 -16.00 -19.99 -1.37
C GLU A 18 -15.10 -21.06 -0.76
N ASP A 19 -15.73 -22.04 -0.06
CA ASP A 19 -15.07 -23.18 0.58
C ASP A 19 -13.89 -22.79 1.51
N VAL A 20 -14.12 -21.82 2.39
CA VAL A 20 -13.10 -21.33 3.32
C VAL A 20 -13.10 -22.17 4.59
N SER A 21 -11.97 -22.84 4.85
CA SER A 21 -11.75 -23.62 6.07
C SER A 21 -10.46 -23.17 6.73
N LEU A 22 -10.58 -22.48 7.90
CA LEU A 22 -9.43 -21.96 8.65
C LEU A 22 -9.77 -21.78 10.13
N THR A 23 -8.75 -21.66 10.96
CA THR A 23 -8.88 -21.46 12.39
C THR A 23 -8.03 -20.31 12.85
N PHE A 24 -8.62 -19.39 13.61
CA PHE A 24 -7.90 -18.35 14.34
C PHE A 24 -7.75 -18.79 15.79
N ASN A 25 -6.50 -18.93 16.24
CA ASN A 25 -6.18 -19.36 17.60
C ASN A 25 -6.12 -18.18 18.57
N HIS A 26 -6.28 -18.46 19.86
CA HIS A 26 -6.16 -17.46 20.90
C HIS A 26 -4.74 -16.84 20.92
N GLY A 27 -4.67 -15.52 21.10
CA GLY A 27 -3.40 -14.78 21.17
C GLY A 27 -2.70 -14.56 19.82
N GLN A 28 -3.26 -15.02 18.71
CA GLN A 28 -2.72 -14.73 17.39
C GLN A 28 -2.95 -13.26 16.99
N LYS A 29 -1.97 -12.67 16.33
CA LYS A 29 -2.03 -11.34 15.74
C LYS A 29 -2.01 -11.48 14.22
N ILE A 30 -3.18 -11.30 13.61
CA ILE A 30 -3.45 -11.67 12.22
C ILE A 30 -3.66 -10.41 11.39
N GLY A 31 -2.79 -10.20 10.40
CA GLY A 31 -3.00 -9.20 9.36
C GLY A 31 -3.91 -9.75 8.26
N VAL A 32 -5.01 -9.05 7.95
CA VAL A 32 -5.93 -9.41 6.87
C VAL A 32 -5.61 -8.58 5.64
N THR A 33 -5.21 -9.23 4.55
CA THR A 33 -4.74 -8.58 3.32
C THR A 33 -5.50 -9.07 2.10
N GLY A 34 -5.47 -8.31 1.01
CA GLY A 34 -6.13 -8.61 -0.26
C GLY A 34 -6.55 -7.34 -0.98
N ALA A 35 -6.88 -7.45 -2.27
CA ALA A 35 -7.31 -6.33 -3.10
C ALA A 35 -8.54 -5.60 -2.53
N ASN A 36 -8.77 -4.35 -2.94
CA ASN A 36 -9.98 -3.63 -2.58
C ASN A 36 -11.22 -4.35 -3.12
N GLY A 37 -12.25 -4.46 -2.28
CA GLY A 37 -13.48 -5.21 -2.61
C GLY A 37 -13.33 -6.74 -2.62
N SER A 38 -12.24 -7.31 -2.07
CA SER A 38 -12.05 -8.75 -1.90
C SER A 38 -12.88 -9.35 -0.76
N GLY A 39 -13.46 -8.51 0.12
CA GLY A 39 -14.30 -8.96 1.23
C GLY A 39 -13.67 -8.86 2.61
N LYS A 40 -12.56 -8.11 2.79
CA LYS A 40 -11.90 -7.93 4.10
C LYS A 40 -12.86 -7.43 5.18
N SER A 41 -13.54 -6.30 4.94
CA SER A 41 -14.54 -5.76 5.89
C SER A 41 -15.79 -6.65 6.03
N SER A 42 -16.13 -7.44 4.99
CA SER A 42 -17.22 -8.41 5.10
C SER A 42 -16.86 -9.59 6.00
N LEU A 43 -15.60 -9.99 6.07
CA LEU A 43 -15.11 -10.96 7.06
C LEU A 43 -15.28 -10.41 8.49
N PHE A 44 -14.99 -9.14 8.71
CA PHE A 44 -15.21 -8.50 10.02
C PHE A 44 -16.70 -8.44 10.38
N ALA A 45 -17.54 -8.01 9.44
CA ALA A 45 -19.00 -7.98 9.63
C ALA A 45 -19.58 -9.38 9.94
N LEU A 46 -19.03 -10.45 9.32
CA LEU A 46 -19.38 -11.83 9.63
C LEU A 46 -18.98 -12.21 11.08
N LEU A 47 -17.77 -11.84 11.51
CA LEU A 47 -17.28 -12.12 12.88
C LEU A 47 -18.03 -11.32 13.94
N LEU A 48 -18.57 -10.16 13.59
CA LEU A 48 -19.42 -9.32 14.45
C LEU A 48 -20.87 -9.81 14.48
N GLY A 49 -21.25 -10.78 13.62
CA GLY A 49 -22.62 -11.26 13.50
C GLY A 49 -23.56 -10.31 12.74
N GLU A 50 -23.02 -9.28 12.07
CA GLU A 50 -23.77 -8.35 11.21
C GLU A 50 -24.11 -8.96 9.85
N LEU A 51 -23.30 -9.92 9.41
CA LEU A 51 -23.53 -10.75 8.23
C LEU A 51 -23.60 -12.21 8.63
N HIS A 52 -24.36 -12.98 7.87
CA HIS A 52 -24.45 -14.43 8.01
C HIS A 52 -23.86 -15.12 6.79
N GLN A 53 -23.27 -16.31 6.99
CA GLN A 53 -22.75 -17.15 5.93
C GLN A 53 -23.90 -17.70 5.05
N ASP A 54 -23.63 -17.83 3.74
CA ASP A 54 -24.57 -18.47 2.80
C ASP A 54 -24.48 -19.99 2.86
N ALA A 55 -23.29 -20.54 3.20
CA ALA A 55 -23.07 -21.98 3.40
C ALA A 55 -21.88 -22.20 4.34
N GLY A 56 -21.76 -23.40 4.89
CA GLY A 56 -20.72 -23.78 5.85
C GLY A 56 -21.01 -23.31 7.27
N ASP A 57 -20.03 -23.46 8.16
CA ASP A 57 -20.19 -23.20 9.58
C ASP A 57 -19.16 -22.17 10.08
N LEU A 58 -19.63 -21.26 10.95
CA LEU A 58 -18.82 -20.37 11.74
C LEU A 58 -19.01 -20.67 13.22
N GLU A 59 -17.96 -21.17 13.87
CA GLU A 59 -17.95 -21.43 15.30
C GLU A 59 -17.12 -20.37 16.03
N ILE A 60 -17.76 -19.57 16.86
CA ILE A 60 -17.10 -18.60 17.75
C ILE A 60 -17.31 -19.09 19.19
N GLN A 61 -16.24 -19.14 19.98
CA GLN A 61 -16.31 -19.55 21.37
C GLN A 61 -17.35 -18.71 22.14
N PRO A 62 -18.33 -19.33 22.82
CA PRO A 62 -19.32 -18.58 23.59
C PRO A 62 -18.70 -17.70 24.67
N GLY A 63 -19.27 -16.49 24.86
CA GLY A 63 -18.79 -15.53 25.86
C GLY A 63 -17.55 -14.74 25.47
N LEU A 64 -17.07 -14.86 24.23
CA LEU A 64 -15.94 -14.07 23.73
C LEU A 64 -16.32 -12.58 23.66
N VAL A 65 -15.54 -11.73 24.34
CA VAL A 65 -15.72 -10.28 24.28
C VAL A 65 -15.02 -9.75 23.03
N VAL A 66 -15.80 -9.18 22.11
CA VAL A 66 -15.30 -8.63 20.85
C VAL A 66 -15.27 -7.11 20.94
N ALA A 67 -14.12 -6.50 20.69
CA ALA A 67 -13.99 -5.07 20.45
C ALA A 67 -13.71 -4.80 18.98
N HIS A 68 -14.32 -3.74 18.46
CA HIS A 68 -14.05 -3.25 17.11
C HIS A 68 -14.11 -1.71 17.06
N VAL A 69 -13.47 -1.14 16.05
CA VAL A 69 -13.53 0.30 15.80
C VAL A 69 -14.78 0.59 14.98
N ALA A 70 -15.72 1.36 15.56
CA ALA A 70 -16.90 1.79 14.84
C ALA A 70 -16.53 2.76 13.70
N GLN A 71 -17.18 2.61 12.54
CA GLN A 71 -16.93 3.46 11.36
C GLN A 71 -17.45 4.89 11.58
N GLU A 72 -18.51 5.05 12.36
CA GLU A 72 -19.10 6.35 12.67
C GLU A 72 -18.96 6.66 14.16
N THR A 73 -18.60 7.90 14.46
CA THR A 73 -18.59 8.43 15.82
C THR A 73 -19.80 9.33 15.98
N PRO A 74 -20.69 9.06 16.95
CA PRO A 74 -21.82 9.94 17.22
C PRO A 74 -21.32 11.32 17.63
N SER A 75 -21.98 12.37 17.14
CA SER A 75 -21.79 13.71 17.64
C SER A 75 -22.51 13.82 18.97
N THR A 76 -21.77 13.97 20.08
CA THR A 76 -22.30 14.02 21.43
C THR A 76 -21.57 15.10 22.22
N ASP A 77 -22.27 15.71 23.19
CA ASP A 77 -21.72 16.66 24.15
C ASP A 77 -20.92 16.02 25.28
N GLN A 78 -20.86 14.67 25.28
CA GLN A 78 -20.07 13.88 26.23
C GLN A 78 -18.58 14.23 26.14
N LEU A 79 -17.90 14.32 27.30
CA LEU A 79 -16.45 14.52 27.34
C LEU A 79 -15.70 13.35 26.69
N ALA A 80 -14.64 13.66 25.96
CA ALA A 80 -13.86 12.67 25.21
C ALA A 80 -13.36 11.52 26.10
N ILE A 81 -12.89 11.81 27.32
CA ILE A 81 -12.45 10.77 28.26
C ILE A 81 -13.58 9.86 28.70
N GLU A 82 -14.77 10.39 28.94
CA GLU A 82 -15.94 9.60 29.31
C GLU A 82 -16.39 8.70 28.16
N TYR A 83 -16.34 9.21 26.93
CA TYR A 83 -16.60 8.45 25.73
C TYR A 83 -15.63 7.26 25.56
N VAL A 84 -14.34 7.46 25.86
CA VAL A 84 -13.33 6.38 25.83
C VAL A 84 -13.58 5.36 26.95
N LEU A 85 -13.91 5.81 28.17
CA LEU A 85 -14.26 4.94 29.30
C LEU A 85 -15.47 4.04 29.00
N ASP A 86 -16.42 4.49 28.19
CA ASP A 86 -17.58 3.69 27.76
C ASP A 86 -17.18 2.45 26.91
N GLY A 87 -15.93 2.37 26.47
CA GLY A 87 -15.37 1.17 25.87
C GLY A 87 -15.26 -0.01 26.84
N ASP A 88 -15.08 0.22 28.15
CA ASP A 88 -15.06 -0.81 29.18
C ASP A 88 -16.50 -0.99 29.76
N ALA A 89 -17.30 -1.82 29.07
CA ALA A 89 -18.69 -2.06 29.43
C ALA A 89 -18.86 -2.67 30.83
N GLU A 90 -17.91 -3.51 31.29
CA GLU A 90 -17.89 -4.12 32.62
C GLU A 90 -17.71 -3.03 33.70
N LEU A 91 -16.77 -2.11 33.48
CA LEU A 91 -16.55 -0.96 34.35
C LEU A 91 -17.84 -0.13 34.49
N ARG A 92 -18.45 0.25 33.35
CA ARG A 92 -19.67 1.06 33.35
C ARG A 92 -20.87 0.37 33.99
N HIS A 93 -20.93 -0.96 33.86
CA HIS A 93 -21.95 -1.75 34.54
C HIS A 93 -21.76 -1.69 36.06
N LEU A 94 -20.56 -1.95 36.56
CA LEU A 94 -20.24 -1.91 37.98
C LEU A 94 -20.42 -0.50 38.59
N GLU A 95 -20.02 0.56 37.88
CA GLU A 95 -20.24 1.95 38.32
C GLU A 95 -21.73 2.29 38.47
N ARG A 96 -22.56 1.85 37.51
CA ARG A 96 -24.02 2.05 37.58
C ARG A 96 -24.65 1.25 38.73
N GLU A 97 -24.22 0.01 38.94
CA GLU A 97 -24.72 -0.80 40.07
C GLU A 97 -24.26 -0.22 41.41
N LEU A 98 -23.03 0.30 41.51
CA LEU A 98 -22.52 0.96 42.71
C LEU A 98 -23.34 2.18 43.05
N ALA A 99 -23.57 3.06 42.07
CA ALA A 99 -24.41 4.24 42.26
C ALA A 99 -25.88 3.88 42.64
N ALA A 100 -26.41 2.75 42.20
CA ALA A 100 -27.73 2.26 42.60
C ALA A 100 -27.72 1.70 44.01
N ALA A 101 -26.69 0.93 44.41
CA ALA A 101 -26.53 0.37 45.76
C ALA A 101 -26.29 1.47 46.80
N GLU A 102 -25.52 2.50 46.48
CA GLU A 102 -25.32 3.69 47.34
C GLU A 102 -26.65 4.44 47.60
N ARG A 103 -27.46 4.68 46.55
CA ARG A 103 -28.80 5.28 46.69
C ARG A 103 -29.73 4.43 47.54
N ALA A 104 -29.60 3.10 47.48
CA ALA A 104 -30.38 2.15 48.25
C ALA A 104 -29.81 1.91 49.67
N HIS A 105 -28.66 2.54 50.03
CA HIS A 105 -27.93 2.33 51.28
C HIS A 105 -27.64 0.85 51.62
N ASN A 106 -27.38 0.02 50.58
CA ASN A 106 -27.10 -1.38 50.73
C ASN A 106 -25.59 -1.63 50.93
N GLY A 107 -25.13 -1.59 52.21
CA GLY A 107 -23.73 -1.68 52.56
C GLY A 107 -23.04 -2.96 52.09
N THR A 108 -23.72 -4.13 52.15
CA THR A 108 -23.15 -5.40 51.66
C THR A 108 -22.89 -5.36 50.17
N ARG A 109 -23.87 -4.88 49.40
CA ARG A 109 -23.72 -4.77 47.93
C ARG A 109 -22.65 -3.76 47.55
N ILE A 110 -22.54 -2.64 48.26
CA ILE A 110 -21.46 -1.65 48.05
C ILE A 110 -20.10 -2.28 48.23
N ALA A 111 -19.88 -3.09 49.29
CA ALA A 111 -18.61 -3.75 49.55
C ALA A 111 -18.23 -4.75 48.42
N GLU A 112 -19.19 -5.58 47.99
CA GLU A 112 -19.00 -6.50 46.86
C GLU A 112 -18.63 -5.77 45.57
N LEU A 113 -19.28 -4.66 45.27
CA LEU A 113 -19.04 -3.89 44.04
C LEU A 113 -17.68 -3.19 44.09
N HIS A 114 -17.25 -2.69 45.26
CA HIS A 114 -15.89 -2.15 45.42
C HIS A 114 -14.80 -3.24 45.21
N GLU A 115 -15.04 -4.46 45.70
CA GLU A 115 -14.15 -5.58 45.48
C GLU A 115 -14.06 -5.94 43.96
N ASN A 116 -15.22 -5.99 43.30
CA ASN A 116 -15.28 -6.20 41.85
C ASN A 116 -14.58 -5.09 41.07
N LEU A 117 -14.78 -3.82 41.41
CA LEU A 117 -14.07 -2.69 40.81
C LEU A 117 -12.56 -2.77 41.05
N HIS A 118 -12.13 -3.17 42.25
CA HIS A 118 -10.72 -3.39 42.54
C HIS A 118 -10.14 -4.51 41.67
N ARG A 119 -10.83 -5.66 41.60
CA ARG A 119 -10.42 -6.82 40.80
C ARG A 119 -10.22 -6.47 39.32
N ILE A 120 -11.11 -5.65 38.76
CA ILE A 120 -11.00 -5.20 37.37
C ILE A 120 -10.04 -4.00 37.21
N GLY A 121 -9.42 -3.47 38.27
CA GLY A 121 -8.60 -2.24 38.22
C GLY A 121 -9.41 -1.02 37.80
N GLY A 122 -10.70 -0.96 38.19
CA GLY A 122 -11.63 0.12 37.83
C GLY A 122 -11.15 1.49 38.29
N TYR A 123 -10.50 1.58 39.45
CA TYR A 123 -9.96 2.85 39.97
C TYR A 123 -8.84 3.45 39.13
N ALA A 124 -8.10 2.62 38.37
CA ALA A 124 -7.08 3.06 37.43
C ALA A 124 -7.62 3.31 36.02
N ALA A 125 -8.92 3.08 35.77
CA ALA A 125 -9.51 3.13 34.43
C ALA A 125 -9.37 4.51 33.78
N ARG A 126 -9.58 5.59 34.55
CA ARG A 126 -9.44 6.96 34.05
C ARG A 126 -7.99 7.28 33.64
N ALA A 127 -7.02 6.85 34.42
CA ALA A 127 -5.60 7.00 34.07
C ALA A 127 -5.24 6.18 32.84
N ARG A 128 -5.76 4.95 32.72
CA ARG A 128 -5.59 4.09 31.55
C ARG A 128 -6.22 4.72 30.30
N ALA A 129 -7.43 5.27 30.39
CA ALA A 129 -8.08 5.99 29.29
C ALA A 129 -7.26 7.22 28.87
N ALA A 130 -6.75 8.01 29.82
CA ALA A 130 -5.88 9.14 29.52
C ALA A 130 -4.57 8.71 28.82
N GLN A 131 -3.95 7.63 29.27
CA GLN A 131 -2.74 7.06 28.61
C GLN A 131 -3.02 6.62 27.16
N LEU A 132 -4.16 5.96 26.90
CA LEU A 132 -4.59 5.59 25.56
C LEU A 132 -4.77 6.84 24.67
N MET A 133 -5.42 7.87 25.20
CA MET A 133 -5.64 9.12 24.49
C MET A 133 -4.32 9.86 24.20
N HIS A 134 -3.45 9.98 25.19
CA HIS A 134 -2.11 10.59 24.97
C HIS A 134 -1.30 9.84 23.92
N GLY A 135 -1.29 8.50 23.97
CA GLY A 135 -0.61 7.68 22.96
C GLY A 135 -1.17 7.87 21.55
N LEU A 136 -2.44 8.22 21.42
CA LEU A 136 -3.08 8.56 20.14
C LEU A 136 -2.99 10.06 19.80
N GLY A 137 -2.23 10.84 20.57
CA GLY A 137 -1.87 12.21 20.28
C GLY A 137 -2.77 13.29 20.87
N PHE A 138 -3.72 12.98 21.76
CA PHE A 138 -4.52 13.96 22.46
C PHE A 138 -3.72 14.63 23.58
N ASP A 139 -3.88 15.92 23.75
CA ASP A 139 -3.33 16.66 24.88
C ASP A 139 -4.32 16.71 26.07
N ASP A 140 -3.84 17.19 27.25
CA ASP A 140 -4.64 17.27 28.46
C ASP A 140 -5.89 18.17 28.30
N ALA A 141 -5.82 19.21 27.49
CA ALA A 141 -6.94 20.10 27.23
C ALA A 141 -7.98 19.44 26.33
N GLU A 142 -7.54 18.63 25.37
CA GLU A 142 -8.39 17.89 24.44
C GLU A 142 -9.11 16.73 25.12
N ILE A 143 -8.49 16.06 26.09
CA ILE A 143 -9.11 14.99 26.88
C ILE A 143 -10.40 15.45 27.59
N ALA A 144 -10.45 16.72 27.98
CA ALA A 144 -11.59 17.31 28.66
C ALA A 144 -12.61 17.98 27.72
N ARG A 145 -12.45 17.93 26.40
CA ARG A 145 -13.39 18.52 25.43
C ARG A 145 -14.56 17.60 25.11
N PRO A 146 -15.73 18.12 24.75
CA PRO A 146 -16.83 17.35 24.17
C PRO A 146 -16.47 16.73 22.82
N VAL A 147 -16.97 15.51 22.56
CA VAL A 147 -16.71 14.76 21.33
C VAL A 147 -17.12 15.53 20.07
N GLU A 148 -18.21 16.29 20.11
CA GLU A 148 -18.72 17.08 18.98
C GLU A 148 -17.75 18.17 18.50
N GLN A 149 -16.83 18.63 19.35
CA GLN A 149 -15.85 19.66 19.01
C GLN A 149 -14.65 19.14 18.23
N PHE A 150 -14.55 17.81 18.05
CA PHE A 150 -13.45 17.19 17.31
C PHE A 150 -13.78 17.06 15.83
N SER A 151 -12.75 17.22 14.98
CA SER A 151 -12.86 16.91 13.55
C SER A 151 -13.07 15.42 13.31
N GLY A 152 -13.48 15.03 12.08
CA GLY A 152 -13.72 13.64 11.71
C GLY A 152 -12.52 12.72 12.01
N GLY A 153 -11.31 13.12 11.66
CA GLY A 153 -10.10 12.33 11.94
C GLY A 153 -9.82 12.14 13.43
N TRP A 154 -10.03 13.17 14.24
CA TRP A 154 -9.90 13.06 15.69
C TRP A 154 -10.98 12.17 16.31
N ARG A 155 -12.21 12.20 15.78
CA ARG A 155 -13.27 11.29 16.23
C ARG A 155 -12.94 9.82 15.92
N VAL A 156 -12.32 9.53 14.76
CA VAL A 156 -11.82 8.17 14.46
C VAL A 156 -10.79 7.71 15.49
N ARG A 157 -9.87 8.60 15.93
CA ARG A 157 -8.93 8.30 17.01
C ARG A 157 -9.61 8.05 18.36
N LEU A 158 -10.69 8.78 18.67
CA LEU A 158 -11.49 8.51 19.86
C LEU A 158 -12.18 7.14 19.81
N ASN A 159 -12.69 6.73 18.64
CA ASN A 159 -13.24 5.38 18.44
C ASN A 159 -12.17 4.31 18.65
N LEU A 160 -10.96 4.54 18.14
CA LEU A 160 -9.84 3.64 18.37
C LEU A 160 -9.50 3.56 19.86
N ALA A 161 -9.36 4.69 20.56
CA ALA A 161 -9.12 4.72 22.01
C ALA A 161 -10.19 3.96 22.78
N ARG A 162 -11.47 4.14 22.43
CA ARG A 162 -12.61 3.42 23.01
C ARG A 162 -12.53 1.90 22.77
N ALA A 163 -12.15 1.47 21.56
CA ALA A 163 -11.98 0.05 21.26
C ALA A 163 -10.81 -0.56 22.06
N LEU A 164 -9.68 0.17 22.19
CA LEU A 164 -8.52 -0.25 22.98
C LEU A 164 -8.80 -0.25 24.50
N MET A 165 -9.74 0.55 24.97
CA MET A 165 -10.18 0.58 26.38
C MET A 165 -10.96 -0.69 26.76
N CYS A 166 -11.63 -1.33 25.80
CA CYS A 166 -12.39 -2.56 25.97
C CYS A 166 -11.46 -3.71 26.40
N ARG A 167 -11.88 -4.48 27.39
CA ARG A 167 -11.20 -5.72 27.82
C ARG A 167 -11.64 -6.86 26.94
N SER A 168 -11.18 -6.87 25.71
CA SER A 168 -11.61 -7.81 24.70
C SER A 168 -10.70 -9.04 24.64
N ASP A 169 -11.31 -10.18 24.27
CA ASP A 169 -10.60 -11.40 23.89
C ASP A 169 -10.25 -11.40 22.40
N LEU A 170 -11.07 -10.69 21.61
CA LEU A 170 -10.90 -10.47 20.17
C LEU A 170 -10.99 -8.98 19.85
N LEU A 171 -9.95 -8.45 19.24
CA LEU A 171 -9.89 -7.07 18.77
C LEU A 171 -9.87 -7.03 17.24
N LEU A 172 -10.84 -6.35 16.64
CA LEU A 172 -10.97 -6.18 15.20
C LEU A 172 -10.67 -4.72 14.83
N LEU A 173 -9.61 -4.50 14.04
CA LEU A 173 -9.18 -3.17 13.60
C LEU A 173 -9.22 -3.09 12.08
N ASP A 174 -10.06 -2.21 11.55
CA ASP A 174 -10.14 -1.90 10.11
C ASP A 174 -9.39 -0.60 9.82
N GLU A 175 -8.24 -0.68 9.13
CA GLU A 175 -7.34 0.42 8.79
C GLU A 175 -7.00 1.34 9.98
N PRO A 176 -6.48 0.81 11.10
CA PRO A 176 -6.27 1.60 12.32
C PRO A 176 -5.19 2.68 12.17
N THR A 177 -4.32 2.59 11.18
CA THR A 177 -3.26 3.56 10.89
C THR A 177 -3.75 4.78 10.13
N ASN A 178 -4.96 4.71 9.52
CA ASN A 178 -5.53 5.86 8.83
C ASN A 178 -5.81 7.00 9.82
N HIS A 179 -5.45 8.22 9.43
CA HIS A 179 -5.58 9.44 10.23
C HIS A 179 -4.66 9.52 11.48
N LEU A 180 -3.79 8.53 11.73
CA LEU A 180 -2.75 8.61 12.75
C LEU A 180 -1.50 9.28 12.19
N ASP A 181 -0.78 10.04 13.00
CA ASP A 181 0.58 10.48 12.68
C ASP A 181 1.61 9.39 13.07
N LEU A 182 2.84 9.57 12.64
CA LEU A 182 3.91 8.60 12.89
C LEU A 182 4.09 8.31 14.38
N ASP A 183 3.90 9.32 15.24
CA ASP A 183 3.99 9.20 16.69
C ASP A 183 2.95 8.21 17.21
N ALA A 184 1.70 8.43 16.84
CA ALA A 184 0.57 7.57 17.23
C ALA A 184 0.69 6.16 16.63
N ILE A 185 1.21 6.01 15.41
CA ILE A 185 1.46 4.69 14.80
C ILE A 185 2.51 3.91 15.60
N VAL A 186 3.65 4.52 15.92
CA VAL A 186 4.71 3.87 16.71
C VAL A 186 4.20 3.45 18.08
N TRP A 187 3.42 4.30 18.75
CA TRP A 187 2.79 3.98 20.02
C TRP A 187 1.79 2.82 19.87
N LEU A 188 0.93 2.85 18.85
CA LEU A 188 -0.07 1.81 18.60
C LEU A 188 0.60 0.44 18.32
N GLU A 189 1.70 0.41 17.56
CA GLU A 189 2.49 -0.79 17.33
C GLU A 189 2.96 -1.43 18.64
N GLN A 190 3.47 -0.62 19.56
CA GLN A 190 3.94 -1.10 20.86
C GLN A 190 2.79 -1.65 21.70
N TRP A 191 1.68 -0.92 21.75
CA TRP A 191 0.49 -1.32 22.49
C TRP A 191 -0.09 -2.64 21.96
N LEU A 192 -0.28 -2.75 20.63
CA LEU A 192 -0.80 -3.97 19.99
C LEU A 192 0.16 -5.16 20.13
N SER A 193 1.47 -4.90 20.10
CA SER A 193 2.48 -5.93 20.35
C SER A 193 2.37 -6.53 21.75
N GLY A 194 1.96 -5.75 22.73
CA GLY A 194 1.69 -6.19 24.11
C GLY A 194 0.28 -6.74 24.36
N TYR A 195 -0.65 -6.60 23.40
CA TYR A 195 -2.03 -7.04 23.59
C TYR A 195 -2.15 -8.57 23.74
N PRO A 196 -2.76 -9.08 24.84
CA PRO A 196 -2.77 -10.52 25.14
C PRO A 196 -3.82 -11.32 24.35
N GLY A 197 -4.88 -10.64 23.88
CA GLY A 197 -5.98 -11.28 23.14
C GLY A 197 -5.65 -11.58 21.67
N THR A 198 -6.63 -12.09 20.96
CA THR A 198 -6.53 -12.32 19.52
C THR A 198 -6.80 -11.00 18.79
N LEU A 199 -5.92 -10.66 17.86
CA LEU A 199 -6.04 -9.45 17.03
C LEU A 199 -6.23 -9.85 15.58
N LEU A 200 -7.28 -9.32 14.93
CA LEU A 200 -7.41 -9.29 13.49
C LEU A 200 -7.36 -7.83 13.04
N MET A 201 -6.46 -7.52 12.12
CA MET A 201 -6.31 -6.16 11.60
C MET A 201 -6.23 -6.14 10.08
N ILE A 202 -7.07 -5.32 9.48
CA ILE A 202 -6.95 -4.95 8.07
C ILE A 202 -6.01 -3.74 8.04
N SER A 203 -4.92 -3.82 7.29
CA SER A 203 -4.05 -2.68 7.05
C SER A 203 -3.36 -2.77 5.70
N HIS A 204 -3.11 -1.61 5.12
CA HIS A 204 -2.29 -1.43 3.93
C HIS A 204 -0.89 -0.87 4.25
N ASP A 205 -0.52 -0.78 5.53
CA ASP A 205 0.82 -0.42 5.99
C ASP A 205 1.66 -1.69 6.21
N ARG A 206 2.68 -1.88 5.35
CA ARG A 206 3.56 -3.06 5.39
C ARG A 206 4.39 -3.13 6.67
N GLU A 207 4.99 -2.02 7.09
CA GLU A 207 5.85 -1.98 8.28
C GLU A 207 5.04 -2.21 9.56
N PHE A 208 3.82 -1.67 9.61
CA PHE A 208 2.88 -1.93 10.69
C PHE A 208 2.51 -3.42 10.78
N LEU A 209 2.18 -4.04 9.64
CA LEU A 209 1.91 -5.48 9.58
C LEU A 209 3.14 -6.33 9.96
N ASP A 210 4.33 -5.93 9.52
CA ASP A 210 5.57 -6.64 9.87
C ASP A 210 5.90 -6.58 11.36
N THR A 211 5.58 -5.46 12.00
CA THR A 211 5.87 -5.24 13.42
C THR A 211 4.87 -5.97 14.33
N VAL A 212 3.58 -5.97 13.96
CA VAL A 212 2.50 -6.43 14.84
C VAL A 212 2.05 -7.84 14.53
N ALA A 213 1.94 -8.23 13.23
CA ALA A 213 1.35 -9.50 12.84
C ALA A 213 2.32 -10.68 12.98
N ASN A 214 1.82 -11.82 13.45
CA ASN A 214 2.51 -13.11 13.47
C ASN A 214 1.88 -14.14 12.52
N ALA A 215 0.79 -13.77 11.85
CA ALA A 215 0.16 -14.52 10.77
C ALA A 215 -0.53 -13.56 9.79
N ILE A 216 -0.61 -13.93 8.51
CA ILE A 216 -1.30 -13.15 7.48
C ILE A 216 -2.44 -13.97 6.89
N CYS A 217 -3.65 -13.44 6.98
CA CYS A 217 -4.85 -13.97 6.34
C CYS A 217 -5.05 -13.25 5.00
N HIS A 218 -4.68 -13.93 3.90
CA HIS A 218 -4.75 -13.36 2.56
C HIS A 218 -5.99 -13.80 1.81
N ILE A 219 -6.71 -12.82 1.25
CA ILE A 219 -7.94 -13.01 0.48
C ILE A 219 -7.66 -12.76 -0.99
N GLU A 220 -7.69 -13.83 -1.81
CA GLU A 220 -7.42 -13.76 -3.24
C GLU A 220 -8.25 -14.80 -4.01
N GLY A 221 -8.85 -14.41 -5.14
CA GLY A 221 -9.61 -15.32 -6.00
C GLY A 221 -10.72 -16.07 -5.27
N GLN A 222 -11.50 -15.40 -4.39
CA GLN A 222 -12.58 -15.96 -3.56
C GLN A 222 -12.12 -17.00 -2.52
N ARG A 223 -10.81 -17.14 -2.33
CA ARG A 223 -10.21 -18.02 -1.35
C ARG A 223 -9.55 -17.23 -0.24
N VAL A 224 -9.55 -17.79 0.94
CA VAL A 224 -8.88 -17.21 2.10
C VAL A 224 -7.83 -18.21 2.58
N ARG A 225 -6.59 -17.73 2.73
CA ARG A 225 -5.47 -18.55 3.20
C ARG A 225 -4.76 -17.88 4.36
N LEU A 226 -4.39 -18.68 5.35
CA LEU A 226 -3.60 -18.22 6.49
C LEU A 226 -2.13 -18.62 6.29
N TYR A 227 -1.24 -17.64 6.33
CA TYR A 227 0.20 -17.81 6.25
C TYR A 227 0.83 -17.53 7.61
N ALA A 228 1.75 -18.37 8.04
CA ALA A 228 2.50 -18.13 9.27
C ALA A 228 3.64 -17.14 9.04
N GLY A 229 3.88 -16.26 10.02
CA GLY A 229 4.90 -15.23 9.96
C GLY A 229 4.31 -13.83 9.69
N ASN A 230 5.18 -12.83 9.61
CA ASN A 230 4.84 -11.45 9.32
C ASN A 230 4.58 -11.22 7.83
N TYR A 231 4.35 -9.98 7.44
CA TYR A 231 4.02 -9.63 6.05
C TYR A 231 5.15 -9.93 5.06
N SER A 232 6.39 -9.65 5.42
CA SER A 232 7.57 -9.96 4.58
C SER A 232 7.76 -11.47 4.36
N ALA A 233 7.53 -12.28 5.41
CA ALA A 233 7.54 -13.74 5.27
C ALA A 233 6.41 -14.25 4.36
N PHE A 234 5.22 -13.65 4.46
CA PHE A 234 4.09 -13.93 3.56
C PHE A 234 4.43 -13.61 2.10
N GLU A 235 4.99 -12.41 1.79
CA GLU A 235 5.39 -12.04 0.42
C GLU A 235 6.35 -13.07 -0.18
N THR A 236 7.35 -13.50 0.60
CA THR A 236 8.31 -14.52 0.19
C THR A 236 7.64 -15.86 -0.10
N GLN A 237 6.75 -16.33 0.81
CA GLN A 237 6.01 -17.58 0.64
C GLN A 237 5.10 -17.53 -0.59
N ARG A 238 4.38 -16.40 -0.79
CA ARG A 238 3.50 -16.20 -1.95
C ARG A 238 4.28 -16.20 -3.26
N ALA A 239 5.41 -15.50 -3.31
CA ALA A 239 6.28 -15.49 -4.50
C ALA A 239 6.78 -16.88 -4.88
N MET A 240 7.21 -17.68 -3.89
CA MET A 240 7.60 -19.08 -4.09
C MET A 240 6.45 -19.94 -4.62
N GLN A 241 5.25 -19.81 -4.04
CA GLN A 241 4.07 -20.55 -4.48
C GLN A 241 3.67 -20.19 -5.91
N LEU A 242 3.67 -18.91 -6.27
CA LEU A 242 3.37 -18.45 -7.63
C LEU A 242 4.38 -18.99 -8.64
N SER A 243 5.68 -18.95 -8.32
CA SER A 243 6.74 -19.50 -9.16
C SER A 243 6.59 -21.01 -9.37
N GLN A 244 6.31 -21.77 -8.30
CA GLN A 244 6.07 -23.22 -8.39
C GLN A 244 4.82 -23.53 -9.21
N HIS A 245 3.74 -22.78 -9.03
CA HIS A 245 2.50 -22.96 -9.78
C HIS A 245 2.72 -22.69 -11.27
N GLN A 246 3.44 -21.61 -11.60
CA GLN A 246 3.80 -21.28 -12.98
C GLN A 246 4.69 -22.35 -13.62
N ALA A 247 5.69 -22.86 -12.91
CA ALA A 247 6.54 -23.95 -13.40
C ALA A 247 5.72 -25.22 -13.66
N THR A 248 4.79 -25.55 -12.76
CA THR A 248 3.90 -26.72 -12.91
C THR A 248 2.95 -26.55 -14.09
N PHE A 249 2.39 -25.35 -14.27
CA PHE A 249 1.55 -25.01 -15.42
C PHE A 249 2.31 -25.18 -16.74
N VAL A 250 3.52 -24.62 -16.85
CA VAL A 250 4.36 -24.74 -18.05
C VAL A 250 4.70 -26.19 -18.34
N LYS A 251 5.03 -27.00 -17.31
CA LYS A 251 5.29 -28.43 -17.46
C LYS A 251 4.06 -29.17 -17.99
N GLN A 252 2.87 -28.90 -17.42
CA GLN A 252 1.62 -29.51 -17.86
C GLN A 252 1.27 -29.11 -19.30
N GLN A 253 1.46 -27.83 -19.68
CA GLN A 253 1.22 -27.37 -21.06
C GLN A 253 2.12 -28.09 -22.06
N ARG A 254 3.40 -28.30 -21.74
CA ARG A 254 4.32 -29.09 -22.56
C ARG A 254 3.87 -30.54 -22.70
N GLU A 255 3.39 -31.16 -21.63
CA GLU A 255 2.87 -32.52 -21.63
C GLU A 255 1.59 -32.63 -22.47
N ILE A 256 0.65 -31.70 -22.31
CA ILE A 256 -0.55 -31.61 -23.16
C ILE A 256 -0.19 -31.47 -24.62
N ALA A 257 0.71 -30.55 -24.97
CA ALA A 257 1.18 -30.37 -26.35
C ALA A 257 1.83 -31.63 -26.92
N HIS A 258 2.67 -32.32 -26.13
CA HIS A 258 3.28 -33.59 -26.53
C HIS A 258 2.23 -34.68 -26.79
N LEU A 259 1.28 -34.86 -25.88
CA LEU A 259 0.18 -35.85 -26.05
C LEU A 259 -0.70 -35.50 -27.24
N GLN A 260 -1.02 -34.22 -27.44
CA GLN A 260 -1.80 -33.73 -28.58
C GLN A 260 -1.08 -34.03 -29.91
N SER A 261 0.21 -33.67 -30.01
CA SER A 261 1.01 -33.91 -31.22
C SER A 261 1.09 -35.40 -31.58
N PHE A 262 1.15 -36.27 -30.57
CA PHE A 262 1.12 -37.72 -30.79
C PHE A 262 -0.23 -38.19 -31.32
N VAL A 263 -1.34 -37.68 -30.73
CA VAL A 263 -2.70 -37.97 -31.17
C VAL A 263 -2.90 -37.54 -32.62
N ASP A 264 -2.50 -36.32 -32.96
CA ASP A 264 -2.67 -35.75 -34.31
C ASP A 264 -1.88 -36.55 -35.36
N ARG A 265 -0.65 -36.99 -35.02
CA ARG A 265 0.20 -37.76 -35.92
C ARG A 265 -0.30 -39.18 -36.16
N PHE A 266 -0.91 -39.84 -35.14
CA PHE A 266 -1.20 -41.27 -35.19
C PHE A 266 -2.70 -41.62 -35.19
N LYS A 267 -3.62 -40.63 -35.11
CA LYS A 267 -5.07 -40.83 -35.10
C LYS A 267 -5.58 -41.60 -36.31
N ALA A 268 -4.96 -41.43 -37.48
CA ALA A 268 -5.36 -42.07 -38.75
C ALA A 268 -4.67 -43.45 -39.01
N GLN A 269 -3.72 -43.87 -38.17
CA GLN A 269 -2.97 -45.14 -38.39
C GLN A 269 -3.60 -46.28 -37.60
N ALA A 270 -4.14 -47.29 -38.28
CA ALA A 270 -4.83 -48.44 -37.67
C ALA A 270 -3.97 -49.18 -36.64
N THR A 271 -2.67 -49.32 -36.84
CA THR A 271 -1.72 -50.01 -35.94
C THR A 271 -1.48 -49.28 -34.62
N LYS A 272 -1.63 -47.95 -34.58
CA LYS A 272 -1.41 -47.11 -33.40
C LYS A 272 -2.69 -46.47 -32.84
N ALA A 273 -3.85 -46.77 -33.46
CA ALA A 273 -5.14 -46.19 -33.05
C ALA A 273 -5.48 -46.49 -31.57
N ARG A 274 -5.13 -47.64 -31.04
CA ARG A 274 -5.33 -48.02 -29.64
C ARG A 274 -4.50 -47.19 -28.66
N GLN A 275 -3.26 -46.85 -29.06
CA GLN A 275 -2.38 -46.00 -28.29
C GLN A 275 -2.84 -44.53 -28.33
N ALA A 276 -3.28 -44.05 -29.49
CA ALA A 276 -3.86 -42.72 -29.65
C ALA A 276 -5.13 -42.55 -28.79
N GLN A 277 -6.05 -43.55 -28.79
CA GLN A 277 -7.24 -43.54 -27.91
C GLN A 277 -6.88 -43.52 -26.42
N SER A 278 -5.86 -44.28 -25.99
CA SER A 278 -5.39 -44.26 -24.61
C SER A 278 -4.91 -42.85 -24.19
N ARG A 279 -4.20 -42.15 -25.08
CA ARG A 279 -3.69 -40.79 -24.83
C ARG A 279 -4.81 -39.73 -24.87
N ILE A 280 -5.82 -39.89 -25.72
CA ILE A 280 -7.03 -39.06 -25.72
C ILE A 280 -7.75 -39.19 -24.36
N LYS A 281 -7.89 -40.43 -23.83
CA LYS A 281 -8.45 -40.67 -22.52
C LYS A 281 -7.60 -40.08 -21.39
N ALA A 282 -6.29 -40.10 -21.50
CA ALA A 282 -5.38 -39.47 -20.56
C ALA A 282 -5.54 -37.94 -20.57
N LEU A 283 -5.59 -37.30 -21.75
CA LEU A 283 -5.87 -35.87 -21.92
C LEU A 283 -7.23 -35.47 -21.33
N ALA A 284 -8.27 -36.30 -21.55
CA ALA A 284 -9.63 -36.02 -21.02
C ALA A 284 -9.71 -36.14 -19.48
N ARG A 285 -8.82 -36.95 -18.86
CA ARG A 285 -8.75 -37.11 -17.39
C ARG A 285 -7.78 -36.13 -16.72
N MET A 286 -6.98 -35.41 -17.51
CA MET A 286 -6.03 -34.45 -16.98
C MET A 286 -6.79 -33.24 -16.41
N GLU A 287 -6.67 -33.02 -15.12
CA GLU A 287 -7.15 -31.80 -14.48
C GLU A 287 -6.31 -30.63 -14.99
N LYS A 288 -6.91 -29.70 -15.73
CA LYS A 288 -6.20 -28.57 -16.31
C LYS A 288 -5.85 -27.58 -15.21
N ILE A 289 -4.56 -27.42 -14.96
CA ILE A 289 -4.07 -26.34 -14.09
C ILE A 289 -4.31 -25.02 -14.85
N ALA A 290 -5.08 -24.11 -14.24
CA ALA A 290 -5.22 -22.75 -14.77
C ALA A 290 -3.85 -22.03 -14.67
N ALA A 291 -3.55 -21.15 -15.61
CA ALA A 291 -2.41 -20.24 -15.44
C ALA A 291 -2.53 -19.51 -14.11
N ALA A 292 -1.43 -19.30 -13.41
CA ALA A 292 -1.44 -18.40 -12.27
C ALA A 292 -1.95 -17.04 -12.77
N HIS A 293 -3.10 -16.59 -12.27
CA HIS A 293 -3.51 -15.20 -12.46
C HIS A 293 -2.51 -14.36 -11.66
N VAL A 294 -1.47 -13.94 -12.30
CA VAL A 294 -0.68 -12.80 -11.86
C VAL A 294 -1.42 -11.62 -12.48
N ASP A 295 -2.21 -10.92 -11.67
CA ASP A 295 -2.70 -9.62 -12.08
C ASP A 295 -1.48 -8.82 -12.53
N THR A 296 -1.53 -8.28 -13.74
CA THR A 296 -0.43 -7.46 -14.26
C THR A 296 -0.20 -6.35 -13.25
N PRO A 297 0.99 -6.24 -12.62
CA PRO A 297 1.20 -5.22 -11.62
C PRO A 297 0.88 -3.87 -12.24
N PHE A 298 0.09 -3.10 -11.52
CA PHE A 298 -0.23 -1.75 -11.94
C PHE A 298 1.06 -0.92 -11.89
N GLU A 299 1.47 -0.38 -13.03
CA GLU A 299 2.67 0.45 -13.16
C GLU A 299 2.33 1.75 -13.89
N PHE A 300 2.80 2.85 -13.39
CA PHE A 300 2.74 4.13 -14.08
C PHE A 300 4.05 4.90 -13.90
N ALA A 301 4.35 5.79 -14.84
CA ALA A 301 5.53 6.63 -14.78
C ALA A 301 5.15 8.11 -14.91
N PHE A 302 5.79 8.97 -14.13
CA PHE A 302 5.70 10.40 -14.33
C PHE A 302 6.38 10.78 -15.65
N ARG A 303 5.70 11.61 -16.43
CA ARG A 303 6.30 12.16 -17.66
C ARG A 303 7.35 13.19 -17.28
N LYS A 304 8.45 13.26 -18.06
CA LYS A 304 9.50 14.25 -17.84
C LYS A 304 8.95 15.68 -17.87
N PRO A 305 9.33 16.53 -16.90
CA PRO A 305 8.97 17.94 -16.91
C PRO A 305 9.47 18.64 -18.18
N ALA A 306 8.66 19.55 -18.71
CA ALA A 306 8.99 20.27 -19.95
C ALA A 306 10.04 21.38 -19.72
N VAL A 307 10.07 21.98 -18.53
CA VAL A 307 10.96 23.08 -18.14
C VAL A 307 11.45 22.84 -16.71
N GLN A 308 12.71 23.16 -16.44
CA GLN A 308 13.28 23.15 -15.10
C GLN A 308 13.99 24.49 -14.88
N SER A 309 13.64 25.19 -13.80
CA SER A 309 14.35 26.40 -13.32
C SER A 309 15.15 26.07 -12.08
N ASP A 310 16.27 26.74 -11.88
CA ASP A 310 17.08 26.64 -10.66
C ASP A 310 17.38 28.07 -10.13
N PRO A 311 16.87 28.43 -8.94
CA PRO A 311 15.95 27.64 -8.11
C PRO A 311 14.54 27.56 -8.68
N MET A 312 13.76 26.53 -8.24
CA MET A 312 12.36 26.37 -8.61
C MET A 312 11.44 27.20 -7.73
N LEU A 313 11.70 27.19 -6.43
CA LEU A 313 10.97 27.94 -5.42
C LEU A 313 11.92 28.32 -4.30
N ASP A 314 11.86 29.58 -3.86
CA ASP A 314 12.64 30.10 -2.76
C ASP A 314 11.74 30.77 -1.72
N LEU A 315 11.94 30.43 -0.44
CA LEU A 315 11.27 31.01 0.72
C LEU A 315 12.32 31.65 1.61
N ASP A 316 12.24 32.99 1.82
CA ASP A 316 13.13 33.70 2.72
C ASP A 316 12.36 34.38 3.84
N GLY A 317 12.55 33.84 5.06
CA GLY A 317 11.99 34.38 6.29
C GLY A 317 10.45 34.42 6.29
N VAL A 318 9.79 33.42 5.68
CA VAL A 318 8.35 33.42 5.47
C VAL A 318 7.60 33.01 6.74
N ASP A 319 6.60 33.81 7.10
CA ASP A 319 5.57 33.44 8.07
C ASP A 319 4.30 33.01 7.32
N ALA A 320 3.70 31.89 7.72
CA ALA A 320 2.50 31.33 7.11
C ALA A 320 1.41 31.04 8.15
N GLY A 321 0.17 31.35 7.82
CA GLY A 321 -0.96 31.15 8.74
C GLY A 321 -2.29 31.58 8.14
N TYR A 322 -3.30 31.71 8.98
CA TYR A 322 -4.66 32.05 8.57
C TYR A 322 -5.15 33.30 9.30
N GLY A 323 -5.66 34.27 8.54
CA GLY A 323 -5.96 35.60 9.07
C GLY A 323 -4.70 36.24 9.64
N ASP A 324 -4.74 36.72 10.89
CA ASP A 324 -3.58 37.34 11.57
C ASP A 324 -2.78 36.34 12.42
N VAL A 325 -3.14 35.05 12.40
CA VAL A 325 -2.51 34.01 13.24
C VAL A 325 -1.46 33.27 12.42
N ALA A 326 -0.17 33.49 12.76
CA ALA A 326 0.93 32.74 12.16
C ALA A 326 1.02 31.33 12.78
N VAL A 327 0.86 30.30 11.94
CA VAL A 327 1.04 28.88 12.28
C VAL A 327 2.50 28.49 12.18
N LEU A 328 3.18 28.95 11.14
CA LEU A 328 4.61 28.71 10.89
C LEU A 328 5.33 30.04 10.78
N ARG A 329 6.56 30.12 11.31
CA ARG A 329 7.34 31.35 11.36
C ARG A 329 8.76 31.18 10.87
N GLY A 330 9.25 32.20 10.16
CA GLY A 330 10.64 32.33 9.77
C GLY A 330 11.14 31.23 8.86
N ILE A 331 10.29 30.70 7.98
CA ILE A 331 10.63 29.60 7.08
C ILE A 331 11.69 30.07 6.08
N ARG A 332 12.78 29.31 5.99
CA ARG A 332 13.82 29.47 4.96
C ARG A 332 14.04 28.15 4.27
N MET A 333 13.77 28.11 2.96
CA MET A 333 13.86 26.89 2.18
C MET A 333 14.02 27.21 0.69
N THR A 334 14.96 26.55 0.03
CA THR A 334 15.15 26.65 -1.41
C THR A 334 14.93 25.29 -2.05
N LEU A 335 13.94 25.16 -2.94
CA LEU A 335 13.68 23.96 -3.72
C LEU A 335 14.37 24.05 -5.08
N ARG A 336 15.16 23.04 -5.41
CA ARG A 336 15.91 22.90 -6.67
C ARG A 336 15.44 21.66 -7.44
N PRO A 337 15.72 21.57 -8.73
CA PRO A 337 15.47 20.33 -9.48
C PRO A 337 16.12 19.12 -8.79
N GLY A 338 15.35 18.04 -8.63
CA GLY A 338 15.80 16.82 -7.96
C GLY A 338 15.78 16.86 -6.43
N THR A 339 15.38 17.95 -5.78
CA THR A 339 15.15 17.98 -4.32
C THR A 339 14.05 16.96 -3.95
N ARG A 340 14.30 16.09 -2.97
CA ARG A 340 13.37 15.08 -2.47
C ARG A 340 13.22 15.20 -0.97
N LEU A 341 12.16 15.83 -0.53
CA LEU A 341 11.98 16.27 0.84
C LEU A 341 10.77 15.59 1.47
N GLY A 342 10.98 14.94 2.63
CA GLY A 342 9.93 14.40 3.49
C GLY A 342 9.63 15.33 4.66
N LEU A 343 8.37 15.75 4.84
CA LEU A 343 7.96 16.58 5.98
C LEU A 343 7.43 15.69 7.10
N LEU A 344 8.09 15.75 8.26
CA LEU A 344 7.72 15.06 9.49
C LEU A 344 7.04 16.03 10.47
N GLY A 345 6.30 15.50 11.43
CA GLY A 345 5.69 16.25 12.51
C GLY A 345 4.30 15.73 12.89
N ARG A 346 3.86 16.11 14.08
CA ARG A 346 2.54 15.72 14.62
C ARG A 346 1.40 16.29 13.77
N ASN A 347 0.22 15.68 13.88
CA ASN A 347 -0.97 16.25 13.29
C ASN A 347 -1.30 17.58 13.96
N GLY A 348 -1.64 18.59 13.14
CA GLY A 348 -1.86 19.97 13.60
C GLY A 348 -0.58 20.81 13.71
N ALA A 349 0.63 20.26 13.54
CA ALA A 349 1.88 21.03 13.61
C ALA A 349 2.07 22.07 12.49
N GLY A 350 1.25 22.00 11.42
CA GLY A 350 1.32 22.95 10.30
C GLY A 350 1.85 22.36 8.99
N LYS A 351 1.95 21.03 8.86
CA LYS A 351 2.42 20.37 7.61
C LYS A 351 1.59 20.79 6.39
N SER A 352 0.26 20.69 6.47
CA SER A 352 -0.64 21.10 5.37
C SER A 352 -0.61 22.63 5.13
N THR A 353 -0.32 23.44 6.16
CA THR A 353 -0.10 24.88 5.99
C THR A 353 1.17 25.12 5.14
N MET A 354 2.24 24.39 5.43
CA MET A 354 3.47 24.42 4.62
C MET A 354 3.21 23.98 3.18
N MET A 355 2.47 22.89 2.96
CA MET A 355 2.11 22.41 1.63
C MET A 355 1.30 23.45 0.84
N LYS A 356 0.31 24.10 1.47
CA LYS A 356 -0.49 25.18 0.84
C LYS A 356 0.37 26.41 0.51
N LEU A 357 1.32 26.78 1.38
CA LEU A 357 2.27 27.84 1.12
C LEU A 357 3.14 27.51 -0.11
N LEU A 358 3.71 26.29 -0.16
CA LEU A 358 4.51 25.83 -1.30
C LEU A 358 3.69 25.78 -2.59
N ALA A 359 2.42 25.36 -2.51
CA ALA A 359 1.50 25.33 -3.64
C ALA A 359 1.03 26.71 -4.13
N GLY A 360 1.35 27.79 -3.41
CA GLY A 360 0.87 29.14 -3.71
C GLY A 360 -0.61 29.37 -3.40
N MET A 361 -1.24 28.46 -2.67
CA MET A 361 -2.65 28.55 -2.24
C MET A 361 -2.81 29.39 -0.96
N LEU A 362 -1.71 29.63 -0.25
CA LEU A 362 -1.64 30.45 0.95
C LEU A 362 -0.60 31.56 0.72
N ALA A 363 -1.03 32.79 0.84
CA ALA A 363 -0.11 33.94 0.75
C ALA A 363 0.74 34.04 2.03
N PRO A 364 2.02 34.41 1.93
CA PRO A 364 2.86 34.72 3.08
C PRO A 364 2.27 35.86 3.93
N LEU A 365 2.30 35.72 5.25
CA LEU A 365 1.98 36.81 6.19
C LEU A 365 3.16 37.77 6.31
N ALA A 366 4.40 37.27 6.23
CA ALA A 366 5.65 38.02 6.20
C ALA A 366 6.69 37.24 5.39
N GLY A 367 7.80 37.92 5.01
CA GLY A 367 8.86 37.33 4.19
C GLY A 367 8.51 37.29 2.70
N GLN A 368 9.31 36.56 1.92
CA GLN A 368 9.16 36.49 0.48
C GLN A 368 9.08 35.04 -0.02
N ARG A 369 8.15 34.77 -0.95
CA ARG A 369 8.04 33.55 -1.71
C ARG A 369 8.29 33.87 -3.19
N VAL A 370 9.38 33.34 -3.73
CA VAL A 370 9.81 33.62 -5.11
C VAL A 370 9.73 32.37 -5.96
N GLU A 371 9.02 32.45 -7.07
CA GLU A 371 8.86 31.34 -8.03
C GLU A 371 9.87 31.46 -9.17
N GLY A 372 10.49 30.32 -9.51
CA GLY A 372 11.31 30.20 -10.71
C GLY A 372 10.45 30.23 -12.00
N LYS A 373 11.06 30.67 -13.11
CA LYS A 373 10.37 30.72 -14.41
C LYS A 373 9.94 29.33 -14.86
N GLY A 374 8.66 29.17 -15.20
CA GLY A 374 8.11 27.90 -15.69
C GLY A 374 7.84 26.88 -14.59
N LEU A 375 7.72 27.30 -13.35
CA LEU A 375 7.27 26.44 -12.25
C LEU A 375 5.86 25.91 -12.55
N GLN A 376 5.75 24.57 -12.56
CA GLN A 376 4.48 23.85 -12.71
C GLN A 376 4.31 22.93 -11.51
N ILE A 377 3.38 23.28 -10.64
CA ILE A 377 3.13 22.56 -9.40
C ILE A 377 2.03 21.53 -9.61
N GLY A 378 2.35 20.26 -9.33
CA GLY A 378 1.36 19.20 -9.14
C GLY A 378 1.10 19.04 -7.65
N TYR A 379 -0.08 19.43 -7.19
CA TYR A 379 -0.42 19.32 -5.78
C TYR A 379 -1.50 18.27 -5.56
N PHE A 380 -1.16 17.21 -4.81
CA PHE A 380 -2.10 16.22 -4.31
C PHE A 380 -2.46 16.61 -2.87
N ALA A 381 -3.62 17.24 -2.70
CA ALA A 381 -4.11 17.68 -1.40
C ALA A 381 -4.91 16.56 -0.71
N GLN A 382 -4.94 16.56 0.61
CA GLN A 382 -5.73 15.63 1.42
C GLN A 382 -7.21 15.58 0.99
N HIS A 383 -7.79 16.73 0.56
CA HIS A 383 -9.18 16.85 0.07
C HIS A 383 -9.27 16.90 -1.47
N GLN A 384 -8.26 16.39 -2.19
CA GLN A 384 -8.26 16.42 -3.67
C GLN A 384 -9.44 15.66 -4.28
N LEU A 385 -9.90 14.62 -3.58
CA LEU A 385 -11.04 13.80 -4.01
C LEU A 385 -12.36 14.59 -4.07
N GLU A 386 -12.51 15.61 -3.24
CA GLU A 386 -13.69 16.49 -3.20
C GLU A 386 -13.75 17.44 -4.40
N GLN A 387 -12.63 17.63 -5.11
CA GLN A 387 -12.57 18.46 -6.33
C GLN A 387 -13.04 17.72 -7.58
N LEU A 388 -13.14 16.39 -7.50
CA LEU A 388 -13.70 15.59 -8.58
C LEU A 388 -15.20 15.81 -8.65
N ARG A 389 -15.71 16.07 -9.86
CA ARG A 389 -17.16 16.22 -10.08
C ARG A 389 -17.80 14.83 -10.11
N PRO A 390 -18.70 14.50 -9.17
CA PRO A 390 -19.25 13.16 -9.05
C PRO A 390 -20.09 12.73 -10.25
N ASP A 391 -20.73 13.69 -10.94
CA ASP A 391 -21.59 13.44 -12.08
C ASP A 391 -20.83 13.28 -13.41
N GLU A 392 -19.53 13.60 -13.42
CA GLU A 392 -18.69 13.58 -14.61
C GLU A 392 -17.76 12.36 -14.62
N SER A 393 -17.29 11.97 -15.82
CA SER A 393 -16.45 10.80 -16.00
C SER A 393 -14.94 11.11 -15.84
N ALA A 394 -14.14 10.05 -15.65
CA ALA A 394 -12.68 10.15 -15.62
C ALA A 394 -12.13 10.78 -16.92
N LEU A 395 -12.64 10.38 -18.07
CA LEU A 395 -12.26 10.91 -19.38
C LEU A 395 -12.63 12.40 -19.52
N TRP A 396 -13.78 12.81 -18.99
CA TRP A 396 -14.19 14.21 -18.99
C TRP A 396 -13.21 15.11 -18.24
N HIS A 397 -12.73 14.68 -17.06
CA HIS A 397 -11.75 15.44 -16.28
C HIS A 397 -10.44 15.65 -17.06
N LEU A 398 -9.95 14.64 -17.76
CA LEU A 398 -8.77 14.77 -18.63
C LEU A 398 -9.01 15.67 -19.84
N THR A 399 -10.17 15.53 -20.50
CA THR A 399 -10.53 16.35 -21.64
C THR A 399 -10.61 17.83 -21.28
N ARG A 400 -11.11 18.13 -20.08
CA ARG A 400 -11.15 19.51 -19.56
C ARG A 400 -9.75 20.09 -19.34
N LEU A 401 -8.78 19.28 -18.88
CA LEU A 401 -7.38 19.71 -18.73
C LEU A 401 -6.67 19.92 -20.08
N SER A 402 -7.05 19.16 -21.11
CA SER A 402 -6.40 19.19 -22.42
C SER A 402 -7.42 19.10 -23.56
N PRO A 403 -8.20 20.18 -23.82
CA PRO A 403 -9.29 20.15 -24.80
C PRO A 403 -8.86 19.92 -26.26
N LYS A 404 -7.57 20.11 -26.55
CA LYS A 404 -7.00 19.96 -27.91
C LYS A 404 -6.42 18.57 -28.16
N THR A 405 -6.32 17.72 -27.14
CA THR A 405 -5.75 16.38 -27.24
C THR A 405 -6.79 15.42 -27.82
N ARG A 406 -6.34 14.48 -28.65
CA ARG A 406 -7.23 13.45 -29.23
C ARG A 406 -7.78 12.55 -28.14
N GLU A 407 -9.07 12.25 -28.19
CA GLU A 407 -9.76 11.42 -27.20
C GLU A 407 -9.07 10.05 -27.00
N GLN A 408 -8.60 9.43 -28.09
CA GLN A 408 -7.92 8.15 -28.01
C GLN A 408 -6.64 8.22 -27.17
N GLU A 409 -5.86 9.29 -27.27
CA GLU A 409 -4.66 9.48 -26.45
C GLU A 409 -5.01 9.63 -24.95
N LEU A 410 -6.13 10.29 -24.65
CA LEU A 410 -6.64 10.42 -23.29
C LEU A 410 -7.12 9.08 -22.74
N ARG A 411 -7.81 8.27 -23.57
CA ARG A 411 -8.25 6.91 -23.21
C ARG A 411 -7.08 5.97 -22.97
N ASP A 412 -6.08 5.99 -23.85
CA ASP A 412 -4.88 5.17 -23.71
C ASP A 412 -4.10 5.53 -22.43
N PHE A 413 -4.00 6.83 -22.13
CA PHE A 413 -3.37 7.29 -20.90
C PHE A 413 -4.12 6.84 -19.64
N ILE A 414 -5.45 7.04 -19.59
CA ILE A 414 -6.21 6.68 -18.40
C ILE A 414 -6.39 5.17 -18.25
N GLY A 415 -6.29 4.43 -19.36
CA GLY A 415 -6.18 2.99 -19.36
C GLY A 415 -4.95 2.50 -18.60
N GLY A 416 -3.82 3.22 -18.70
CA GLY A 416 -2.62 2.99 -17.88
C GLY A 416 -2.84 3.18 -16.38
N PHE A 417 -3.93 3.85 -15.97
CA PHE A 417 -4.38 3.96 -14.58
C PHE A 417 -5.54 3.02 -14.25
N ASN A 418 -5.70 1.95 -15.03
CA ASN A 418 -6.70 0.90 -14.85
C ASN A 418 -8.17 1.38 -14.97
N PHE A 419 -8.43 2.39 -15.83
CA PHE A 419 -9.77 2.80 -16.22
C PHE A 419 -10.01 2.36 -17.67
N HIS A 420 -10.52 1.13 -17.84
CA HIS A 420 -10.73 0.53 -19.15
C HIS A 420 -12.21 0.55 -19.57
N GLY A 421 -12.47 0.62 -20.87
CA GLY A 421 -13.80 0.50 -21.44
C GLY A 421 -14.79 1.51 -20.88
N ASP A 422 -15.90 1.02 -20.34
CA ASP A 422 -16.99 1.85 -19.79
C ASP A 422 -16.59 2.60 -18.52
N GLN A 423 -15.66 2.06 -17.71
CA GLN A 423 -15.19 2.74 -16.49
C GLN A 423 -14.56 4.11 -16.77
N ALA A 424 -13.96 4.32 -17.95
CA ALA A 424 -13.42 5.62 -18.34
C ALA A 424 -14.50 6.67 -18.58
N THR A 425 -15.73 6.24 -18.90
CA THR A 425 -16.88 7.09 -19.27
C THR A 425 -17.99 7.11 -18.23
N GLU A 426 -17.95 6.22 -17.23
CA GLU A 426 -18.88 6.22 -16.11
C GLU A 426 -18.65 7.39 -15.15
N PRO A 427 -19.70 7.90 -14.48
CA PRO A 427 -19.58 8.95 -13.49
C PRO A 427 -18.64 8.55 -12.33
N VAL A 428 -17.88 9.53 -11.83
CA VAL A 428 -16.95 9.33 -10.72
C VAL A 428 -17.66 9.10 -9.38
N GLY A 429 -18.90 9.55 -9.23
CA GLY A 429 -19.66 9.48 -7.98
C GLY A 429 -19.64 8.09 -7.32
N PRO A 430 -20.03 7.02 -8.02
CA PRO A 430 -20.08 5.65 -7.51
C PRO A 430 -18.70 5.01 -7.25
N MET A 431 -17.60 5.61 -7.74
CA MET A 431 -16.26 5.06 -7.58
C MET A 431 -15.84 4.98 -6.12
N SER A 432 -15.09 3.94 -5.78
CA SER A 432 -14.45 3.79 -4.47
C SER A 432 -13.42 4.89 -4.20
N GLY A 433 -13.06 5.10 -2.92
CA GLY A 433 -12.02 6.06 -2.53
C GLY A 433 -10.68 5.81 -3.24
N GLY A 434 -10.29 4.54 -3.39
CA GLY A 434 -9.08 4.15 -4.11
C GLY A 434 -9.10 4.47 -5.61
N GLU A 435 -10.24 4.27 -6.27
CA GLU A 435 -10.42 4.64 -7.69
C GLU A 435 -10.38 6.15 -7.89
N LYS A 436 -11.01 6.91 -6.99
CA LYS A 436 -10.94 8.38 -6.98
C LYS A 436 -9.51 8.88 -6.77
N SER A 437 -8.76 8.27 -5.86
CA SER A 437 -7.35 8.61 -5.63
C SER A 437 -6.48 8.31 -6.86
N ARG A 438 -6.71 7.19 -7.53
CA ARG A 438 -6.06 6.84 -8.80
C ARG A 438 -6.33 7.88 -9.88
N LEU A 439 -7.59 8.31 -10.01
CA LEU A 439 -7.97 9.35 -10.96
C LEU A 439 -7.28 10.68 -10.65
N ALA A 440 -7.32 11.12 -9.39
CA ALA A 440 -6.66 12.36 -8.97
C ALA A 440 -5.15 12.33 -9.28
N LEU A 441 -4.49 11.19 -9.02
CA LEU A 441 -3.08 10.99 -9.36
C LEU A 441 -2.85 11.05 -10.88
N ALA A 442 -3.71 10.39 -11.68
CA ALA A 442 -3.64 10.44 -13.15
C ALA A 442 -3.74 11.88 -13.68
N LEU A 443 -4.64 12.68 -13.12
CA LEU A 443 -4.80 14.10 -13.52
C LEU A 443 -3.54 14.93 -13.23
N ILE A 444 -2.83 14.66 -12.14
CA ILE A 444 -1.57 15.32 -11.78
C ILE A 444 -0.44 14.86 -12.72
N VAL A 445 -0.31 13.55 -12.93
CA VAL A 445 0.72 12.99 -13.83
C VAL A 445 0.56 13.52 -15.27
N TRP A 446 -0.68 13.71 -15.73
CA TRP A 446 -0.97 14.26 -17.05
C TRP A 446 -0.42 15.67 -17.26
N GLN A 447 -0.44 16.50 -16.22
CA GLN A 447 0.01 17.89 -16.26
C GLN A 447 1.53 18.07 -16.33
N ARG A 448 2.33 17.00 -16.16
CA ARG A 448 3.81 17.00 -16.19
C ARG A 448 4.42 18.03 -15.23
N PRO A 449 4.07 18.03 -13.96
CA PRO A 449 4.62 19.00 -13.02
C PRO A 449 6.15 18.89 -12.93
N ASN A 450 6.84 19.98 -12.62
CA ASN A 450 8.25 19.97 -12.27
C ASN A 450 8.48 20.06 -10.75
N LEU A 451 7.48 20.54 -9.99
CA LEU A 451 7.41 20.43 -8.52
C LEU A 451 6.17 19.61 -8.14
N LEU A 452 6.38 18.50 -7.46
CA LEU A 452 5.32 17.63 -6.99
C LEU A 452 5.19 17.78 -5.47
N LEU A 453 4.01 18.16 -5.04
CA LEU A 453 3.63 18.29 -3.62
C LEU A 453 2.58 17.23 -3.30
N LEU A 454 2.91 16.30 -2.41
CA LEU A 454 2.02 15.19 -2.04
C LEU A 454 1.70 15.26 -0.54
N ASP A 455 0.43 15.50 -0.21
CA ASP A 455 -0.07 15.53 1.17
C ASP A 455 -0.91 14.29 1.44
N GLU A 456 -0.33 13.30 2.13
CA GLU A 456 -0.90 11.99 2.45
C GLU A 456 -1.42 11.21 1.22
N PRO A 457 -0.58 11.00 0.18
CA PRO A 457 -1.03 10.39 -1.08
C PRO A 457 -1.38 8.90 -0.95
N THR A 458 -0.96 8.24 0.11
CA THR A 458 -1.20 6.81 0.35
C THR A 458 -2.54 6.50 1.01
N ASN A 459 -3.26 7.52 1.48
CA ASN A 459 -4.57 7.34 2.07
C ASN A 459 -5.54 6.74 1.03
N HIS A 460 -6.26 5.70 1.43
CA HIS A 460 -7.20 4.94 0.58
C HIS A 460 -6.58 4.15 -0.58
N LEU A 461 -5.25 4.16 -0.74
CA LEU A 461 -4.57 3.31 -1.72
C LEU A 461 -4.34 1.91 -1.13
N ASP A 462 -4.63 0.89 -1.94
CA ASP A 462 -4.23 -0.48 -1.61
C ASP A 462 -2.72 -0.69 -1.80
N LEU A 463 -2.24 -1.86 -1.37
CA LEU A 463 -0.81 -2.17 -1.39
C LEU A 463 -0.18 -2.11 -2.79
N GLU A 464 -0.93 -2.52 -3.84
CA GLU A 464 -0.44 -2.47 -5.22
C GLU A 464 -0.26 -1.04 -5.70
N MET A 465 -1.26 -0.19 -5.43
CA MET A 465 -1.19 1.24 -5.77
C MET A 465 -0.10 1.98 -4.99
N ARG A 466 0.11 1.66 -3.71
CA ARG A 466 1.22 2.22 -2.92
C ARG A 466 2.57 1.83 -3.51
N HIS A 467 2.71 0.58 -3.93
CA HIS A 467 3.93 0.11 -4.58
C HIS A 467 4.18 0.82 -5.92
N ALA A 468 3.15 0.91 -6.77
CA ALA A 468 3.23 1.63 -8.05
C ALA A 468 3.57 3.11 -7.86
N LEU A 469 2.96 3.77 -6.86
CA LEU A 469 3.28 5.16 -6.50
C LEU A 469 4.74 5.30 -6.08
N THR A 470 5.24 4.39 -5.25
CA THR A 470 6.64 4.37 -4.81
C THR A 470 7.60 4.27 -5.99
N LEU A 471 7.37 3.32 -6.90
CA LEU A 471 8.19 3.16 -8.11
C LEU A 471 8.12 4.39 -9.02
N GLY A 472 6.91 4.89 -9.27
CA GLY A 472 6.74 6.10 -10.09
C GLY A 472 7.43 7.33 -9.52
N LEU A 473 7.44 7.49 -8.19
CA LEU A 473 8.12 8.60 -7.51
C LEU A 473 9.65 8.42 -7.51
N GLN A 474 10.17 7.20 -7.46
CA GLN A 474 11.62 6.96 -7.57
C GLN A 474 12.18 7.42 -8.92
N ASP A 475 11.42 7.22 -10.00
CA ASP A 475 11.82 7.61 -11.36
C ASP A 475 11.49 9.08 -11.69
N TYR A 476 10.79 9.80 -10.80
CA TYR A 476 10.41 11.19 -11.04
C TYR A 476 11.64 12.11 -11.03
N GLU A 477 11.84 12.90 -12.11
CA GLU A 477 13.01 13.77 -12.30
C GLU A 477 12.81 15.20 -11.74
N GLY A 478 11.61 15.59 -11.29
CA GLY A 478 11.32 16.91 -10.70
C GLY A 478 11.65 16.99 -9.22
N ALA A 479 11.33 18.13 -8.60
CA ALA A 479 11.38 18.26 -7.14
C ALA A 479 10.14 17.64 -6.50
N LEU A 480 10.35 16.96 -5.37
CA LEU A 480 9.30 16.29 -4.59
C LEU A 480 9.28 16.81 -3.16
N VAL A 481 8.13 17.23 -2.68
CA VAL A 481 7.86 17.43 -1.25
C VAL A 481 6.72 16.51 -0.84
N LEU A 482 6.99 15.65 0.14
CA LEU A 482 6.10 14.57 0.55
C LEU A 482 5.76 14.71 2.03
N VAL A 483 4.47 14.75 2.34
CA VAL A 483 3.92 14.49 3.68
C VAL A 483 3.32 13.11 3.63
N SER A 484 3.79 12.18 4.43
CA SER A 484 3.22 10.85 4.52
C SER A 484 3.49 10.22 5.87
N HIS A 485 2.56 9.38 6.30
CA HIS A 485 2.71 8.49 7.45
C HIS A 485 3.21 7.09 7.04
N ASP A 486 3.31 6.83 5.73
CA ASP A 486 3.90 5.63 5.16
C ASP A 486 5.44 5.72 5.19
N ARG A 487 6.04 5.01 6.16
CA ARG A 487 7.51 5.00 6.35
C ARG A 487 8.24 4.39 5.16
N SER A 488 7.67 3.37 4.53
CA SER A 488 8.25 2.72 3.36
C SER A 488 8.34 3.69 2.18
N LEU A 489 7.27 4.47 1.95
CA LEU A 489 7.24 5.49 0.92
C LEU A 489 8.27 6.60 1.18
N LEU A 490 8.32 7.15 2.42
CA LEU A 490 9.29 8.18 2.81
C LEU A 490 10.73 7.69 2.63
N ARG A 491 11.05 6.47 3.11
CA ARG A 491 12.39 5.87 3.00
C ARG A 491 12.82 5.66 1.55
N ALA A 492 11.87 5.29 0.69
CA ALA A 492 12.14 4.99 -0.72
C ALA A 492 12.28 6.24 -1.60
N THR A 493 11.71 7.40 -1.18
CA THR A 493 11.55 8.57 -2.06
C THR A 493 12.17 9.86 -1.53
N ALA A 494 12.31 10.03 -0.21
CA ALA A 494 12.87 11.24 0.40
C ALA A 494 14.37 11.09 0.66
N ASP A 495 15.14 12.08 0.26
CA ASP A 495 16.58 12.19 0.54
C ASP A 495 16.85 13.02 1.78
N GLU A 496 16.00 14.00 2.06
CA GLU A 496 16.07 14.90 3.21
C GLU A 496 14.76 14.84 4.00
N LEU A 497 14.89 14.91 5.33
CA LEU A 497 13.75 14.97 6.23
C LEU A 497 13.71 16.34 6.91
N TRP A 498 12.54 16.94 6.96
CA TRP A 498 12.32 18.21 7.63
C TRP A 498 11.23 18.06 8.68
N LEU A 499 11.49 18.60 9.87
CA LEU A 499 10.57 18.54 11.00
C LEU A 499 9.78 19.83 11.12
N VAL A 500 8.46 19.69 11.16
CA VAL A 500 7.51 20.76 11.50
C VAL A 500 7.11 20.57 12.96
N ASP A 501 7.64 21.41 13.84
CA ASP A 501 7.36 21.34 15.28
C ASP A 501 7.36 22.75 15.88
N GLU A 502 6.43 23.04 16.81
CA GLU A 502 6.29 24.31 17.53
C GLU A 502 6.32 25.56 16.64
N GLY A 503 5.66 25.49 15.49
CA GLY A 503 5.58 26.58 14.52
C GLY A 503 6.86 26.86 13.73
N ARG A 504 7.85 25.98 13.77
CA ARG A 504 9.10 26.06 13.02
C ARG A 504 9.21 24.90 12.03
N VAL A 505 9.96 25.16 10.96
CA VAL A 505 10.29 24.17 9.93
C VAL A 505 11.80 24.07 9.86
N VAL A 506 12.36 22.95 10.28
CA VAL A 506 13.81 22.75 10.40
C VAL A 506 14.25 21.44 9.76
N GLU A 507 15.42 21.42 9.18
CA GLU A 507 16.04 20.19 8.67
C GLU A 507 16.25 19.19 9.83
N PHE A 508 15.83 17.93 9.64
CA PHE A 508 16.03 16.86 10.61
C PHE A 508 17.27 16.05 10.22
N ASP A 509 18.31 16.18 11.05
CA ASP A 509 19.56 15.43 10.84
C ASP A 509 19.46 14.03 11.45
N GLY A 510 18.88 13.09 10.68
CA GLY A 510 18.65 11.71 11.08
C GLY A 510 17.78 10.96 10.06
N ASP A 511 17.57 9.68 10.28
CA ASP A 511 16.63 8.86 9.52
C ASP A 511 15.29 8.70 10.26
N LEU A 512 14.35 7.98 9.67
CA LEU A 512 13.04 7.71 10.29
C LEU A 512 13.14 6.90 11.58
N GLU A 513 14.18 6.08 11.73
CA GLU A 513 14.43 5.30 12.95
C GLU A 513 14.93 6.20 14.07
N ASP A 514 15.78 7.17 13.74
CA ASP A 514 16.23 8.18 14.69
C ASP A 514 15.07 9.09 15.12
N TYR A 515 14.17 9.42 14.19
CA TYR A 515 12.92 10.12 14.52
C TYR A 515 12.06 9.30 15.49
N ALA A 516 11.85 8.02 15.22
CA ALA A 516 11.10 7.13 16.11
C ALA A 516 11.77 6.98 17.49
N LYS A 517 13.12 6.93 17.57
CA LYS A 517 13.86 6.93 18.85
C LYS A 517 13.66 8.24 19.62
N ARG A 518 13.72 9.37 18.94
CA ARG A 518 13.48 10.69 19.54
C ARG A 518 12.09 10.78 20.15
N LEU A 519 11.08 10.25 19.46
CA LEU A 519 9.70 10.19 19.96
C LEU A 519 9.60 9.37 21.25
N ARG A 520 10.19 8.15 21.26
CA ARG A 520 10.20 7.26 22.43
C ARG A 520 10.91 7.89 23.64
N ALA A 521 12.02 8.59 23.41
CA ALA A 521 12.73 9.29 24.47
C ALA A 521 11.93 10.47 25.05
N ARG A 522 11.16 11.19 24.21
CA ARG A 522 10.27 12.27 24.63
C ARG A 522 9.13 11.75 25.51
N GLU A 523 8.54 10.60 25.18
CA GLU A 523 7.52 9.92 26.02
C GLU A 523 8.04 9.49 27.40
N GLN A 524 9.32 9.12 27.47
CA GLN A 524 9.97 8.74 28.73
C GLN A 524 10.46 9.93 29.55
N GLY A 525 10.15 11.17 29.15
CA GLY A 525 10.57 12.38 29.85
C GLY A 525 12.06 12.67 29.80
N GLN A 526 12.81 11.97 28.91
CA GLN A 526 14.23 12.24 28.70
C GLN A 526 14.36 13.38 27.68
N VAL A 527 14.88 14.51 28.12
CA VAL A 527 15.30 15.59 27.21
C VAL A 527 16.55 15.11 26.47
N VAL A 528 16.37 14.61 25.26
CA VAL A 528 17.50 14.31 24.36
C VAL A 528 18.04 15.65 23.87
N GLY A 529 19.08 16.15 24.52
CA GLY A 529 19.84 17.30 24.06
C GLY A 529 20.44 17.01 22.68
N ALA A 530 20.32 17.96 21.79
CA ALA A 530 20.98 17.90 20.49
C ALA A 530 22.50 17.87 20.70
N GLU A 531 23.14 16.72 20.59
CA GLU A 531 24.59 16.68 20.39
C GLU A 531 24.90 17.05 18.95
N PRO A 532 25.87 17.92 18.71
CA PRO A 532 26.25 18.34 17.35
C PRO A 532 27.01 17.20 16.66
N VAL A 533 26.34 16.47 15.78
CA VAL A 533 26.97 15.42 14.95
C VAL A 533 27.60 16.06 13.72
N VAL A 534 28.81 16.58 13.85
CA VAL A 534 29.62 17.18 12.74
C VAL A 534 30.13 16.13 11.73
N SER A 535 30.05 14.83 12.05
CA SER A 535 30.67 13.78 11.22
C SER A 535 29.72 13.06 10.26
N ARG A 536 28.40 13.13 10.46
CA ARG A 536 27.40 12.40 9.63
C ARG A 536 27.11 13.09 8.28
N LYS A 537 27.26 14.39 8.18
CA LYS A 537 27.04 15.14 6.93
C LYS A 537 28.06 14.79 5.84
N GLU A 538 29.31 14.54 6.24
CA GLU A 538 30.35 14.06 5.33
C GLU A 538 30.15 12.59 4.94
N GLN A 539 29.66 11.75 5.86
CA GLN A 539 29.38 10.35 5.59
C GLN A 539 28.18 10.20 4.64
N LYS A 540 27.08 10.95 4.86
CA LYS A 540 25.90 10.98 3.95
C LYS A 540 26.24 11.56 2.57
N ARG A 541 27.15 12.53 2.50
CA ARG A 541 27.61 13.07 1.21
C ARG A 541 28.41 12.03 0.43
N LEU A 542 29.25 11.25 1.10
CA LEU A 542 30.00 10.15 0.49
C LEU A 542 29.06 9.01 0.06
N GLU A 543 28.07 8.67 0.87
CA GLU A 543 27.05 7.67 0.53
C GLU A 543 26.15 8.12 -0.64
N ALA A 544 25.78 9.39 -0.70
CA ALA A 544 25.03 9.96 -1.82
C ALA A 544 25.87 10.03 -3.10
N GLU A 545 27.15 10.37 -3.00
CA GLU A 545 28.09 10.34 -4.13
C GLU A 545 28.35 8.89 -4.62
N GLU A 546 28.43 7.91 -3.70
CA GLU A 546 28.53 6.50 -4.05
C GLU A 546 27.24 5.97 -4.70
N ARG A 547 26.06 6.35 -4.16
CA ARG A 547 24.76 5.97 -4.75
C ARG A 547 24.59 6.55 -6.15
N ASN A 548 24.93 7.81 -6.35
CA ASN A 548 24.91 8.45 -7.67
C ASN A 548 25.93 7.81 -8.64
N ARG A 549 27.08 7.41 -8.14
CA ARG A 549 28.09 6.68 -8.92
C ARG A 549 27.60 5.29 -9.32
N ARG A 550 26.92 4.57 -8.41
CA ARG A 550 26.29 3.26 -8.68
C ARG A 550 25.15 3.40 -9.68
N PHE A 551 24.32 4.42 -9.56
CA PHE A 551 23.23 4.71 -10.50
C PHE A 551 23.77 5.04 -11.91
N ALA A 552 24.84 5.82 -11.98
CA ALA A 552 25.50 6.15 -13.25
C ALA A 552 26.15 4.90 -13.92
N GLN A 553 26.56 3.90 -13.15
CA GLN A 553 27.08 2.62 -13.65
C GLN A 553 25.97 1.67 -14.06
N ARG A 554 24.83 1.67 -13.38
CA ARG A 554 23.67 0.80 -13.63
C ARG A 554 22.93 1.16 -14.92
N LYS A 555 22.69 2.43 -15.19
CA LYS A 555 21.94 2.93 -16.35
C LYS A 555 22.49 2.45 -17.71
N PRO A 556 23.83 2.46 -17.99
CA PRO A 556 24.37 1.93 -19.25
C PRO A 556 24.28 0.41 -19.34
N LEU A 557 24.32 -0.32 -18.21
CA LEU A 557 24.16 -1.79 -18.20
C LEU A 557 22.72 -2.19 -18.53
N GLU A 558 21.73 -1.54 -17.93
CA GLU A 558 20.31 -1.75 -18.23
C GLU A 558 19.99 -1.46 -19.70
N ALA A 559 20.57 -0.40 -20.27
CA ALA A 559 20.39 -0.10 -21.69
C ALA A 559 21.01 -1.20 -22.61
N ARG A 560 22.15 -1.77 -22.21
CA ARG A 560 22.79 -2.88 -22.94
C ARG A 560 22.02 -4.20 -22.81
N ILE A 561 21.45 -4.49 -21.64
CA ILE A 561 20.56 -5.64 -21.40
C ILE A 561 19.33 -5.53 -22.31
N LYS A 562 18.66 -4.38 -22.30
CA LYS A 562 17.47 -4.12 -23.13
C LYS A 562 17.77 -4.23 -24.64
N SER A 563 18.98 -3.86 -25.05
CA SER A 563 19.44 -4.03 -26.43
C SER A 563 19.66 -5.51 -26.79
N ALA A 564 20.24 -6.28 -25.85
CA ALA A 564 20.44 -7.73 -26.04
C ALA A 564 19.11 -8.49 -26.07
N GLU A 565 18.14 -8.12 -25.22
CA GLU A 565 16.78 -8.69 -25.24
C GLU A 565 16.08 -8.45 -26.58
N LYS A 566 16.16 -7.24 -27.12
CA LYS A 566 15.61 -6.95 -28.45
C LYS A 566 16.28 -7.73 -29.58
N GLU A 567 17.60 -7.96 -29.48
CA GLU A 567 18.34 -8.77 -30.42
C GLU A 567 17.91 -10.26 -30.35
N ILE A 568 17.72 -10.79 -29.13
CA ILE A 568 17.21 -12.15 -28.89
C ILE A 568 15.81 -12.31 -29.47
N GLU A 569 14.93 -11.34 -29.25
CA GLU A 569 13.55 -11.36 -29.78
C GLU A 569 13.53 -11.37 -31.31
N THR A 570 14.34 -10.51 -31.94
CA THR A 570 14.41 -10.45 -33.42
C THR A 570 15.00 -11.74 -34.05
N LEU A 571 16.08 -12.28 -33.47
CA LEU A 571 16.69 -13.50 -33.91
C LEU A 571 15.79 -14.73 -33.64
N GLY A 572 15.05 -14.73 -32.55
CA GLY A 572 14.03 -15.75 -32.24
C GLY A 572 12.89 -15.77 -33.24
N ALA A 573 12.40 -14.60 -33.66
CA ALA A 573 11.39 -14.48 -34.71
C ALA A 573 11.91 -14.97 -36.08
N GLU A 574 13.16 -14.66 -36.40
CA GLU A 574 13.80 -15.09 -37.65
C GLU A 574 14.04 -16.61 -37.67
N ARG A 575 14.46 -17.19 -36.54
CA ARG A 575 14.55 -18.66 -36.39
C ARG A 575 13.20 -19.33 -36.63
N LEU A 576 12.13 -18.86 -36.03
CA LEU A 576 10.78 -19.39 -36.20
C LEU A 576 10.29 -19.28 -37.65
N ARG A 577 10.65 -18.20 -38.35
CA ARG A 577 10.34 -18.02 -39.77
C ARG A 577 11.07 -19.05 -40.63
N LEU A 578 12.36 -19.26 -40.39
CA LEU A 578 13.18 -20.27 -41.13
C LEU A 578 12.71 -21.69 -40.81
N GLU A 579 12.36 -22.01 -39.56
CA GLU A 579 11.80 -23.31 -39.17
C GLU A 579 10.48 -23.60 -39.91
N LYS A 580 9.60 -22.61 -40.06
CA LYS A 580 8.37 -22.75 -40.85
C LYS A 580 8.63 -22.96 -42.34
N LEU A 581 9.62 -22.26 -42.91
CA LEU A 581 10.00 -22.43 -44.31
C LEU A 581 10.59 -23.81 -44.56
N ILE A 582 11.47 -24.27 -43.69
CA ILE A 582 12.11 -25.61 -43.80
C ILE A 582 11.07 -26.72 -43.58
N ALA A 583 10.05 -26.52 -42.74
CA ALA A 583 8.99 -27.48 -42.47
C ALA A 583 7.96 -27.60 -43.61
N ALA A 584 7.98 -26.71 -44.60
CA ALA A 584 7.05 -26.75 -45.71
C ALA A 584 7.31 -27.96 -46.61
N PRO A 585 6.30 -28.80 -46.94
CA PRO A 585 6.47 -30.02 -47.73
C PRO A 585 7.13 -29.79 -49.11
N ASP A 586 6.90 -28.62 -49.72
CA ASP A 586 7.38 -28.22 -51.02
C ASP A 586 8.90 -27.96 -51.08
N MET A 587 9.56 -27.79 -49.94
CA MET A 587 11.01 -27.53 -49.86
C MET A 587 11.87 -28.77 -50.06
N TYR A 588 11.28 -29.98 -50.00
CA TYR A 588 12.01 -31.25 -50.15
C TYR A 588 12.00 -31.78 -51.58
N GLY A 589 11.42 -31.05 -52.54
CA GLY A 589 11.43 -31.40 -53.97
C GLY A 589 12.81 -31.19 -54.61
N GLU A 590 13.14 -32.00 -55.64
CA GLU A 590 14.47 -31.96 -56.34
C GLU A 590 14.81 -30.56 -56.89
N ALA A 591 13.82 -29.80 -57.35
CA ALA A 591 13.97 -28.43 -57.89
C ALA A 591 14.36 -27.37 -56.84
N ARG A 592 14.22 -27.65 -55.52
CA ARG A 592 14.50 -26.70 -54.44
C ARG A 592 15.60 -27.15 -53.48
N LYS A 593 16.42 -28.11 -53.83
CA LYS A 593 17.54 -28.61 -53.00
C LYS A 593 18.53 -27.49 -52.59
N ASP A 594 18.78 -26.55 -53.49
CA ASP A 594 19.69 -25.42 -53.22
C ASP A 594 19.06 -24.38 -52.30
N ASP A 595 17.75 -24.15 -52.39
CA ASP A 595 17.01 -23.28 -51.47
C ASP A 595 16.96 -23.87 -50.07
N LEU A 596 16.71 -25.17 -49.92
CA LEU A 596 16.76 -25.88 -48.63
C LEU A 596 18.16 -25.79 -48.00
N LYS A 597 19.21 -25.98 -48.78
CA LYS A 597 20.59 -25.88 -48.31
C LYS A 597 20.93 -24.46 -47.81
N ARG A 598 20.44 -23.44 -48.52
CA ARG A 598 20.59 -22.04 -48.12
C ARG A 598 19.84 -21.75 -46.83
N CYS A 599 18.57 -22.16 -46.72
CA CYS A 599 17.77 -21.97 -45.49
C CYS A 599 18.36 -22.68 -44.27
N LEU A 600 18.93 -23.89 -44.43
CA LEU A 600 19.64 -24.60 -43.37
C LEU A 600 20.92 -23.90 -42.93
N LEU A 601 21.67 -23.31 -43.88
CA LEU A 601 22.85 -22.51 -43.59
C LEU A 601 22.47 -21.21 -42.83
N GLU A 602 21.41 -20.52 -43.27
CA GLU A 602 20.88 -19.33 -42.62
C GLU A 602 20.38 -19.66 -41.20
N GLN A 603 19.66 -20.77 -41.02
CA GLN A 603 19.22 -21.24 -39.72
C GLN A 603 20.39 -21.50 -38.76
N ALA A 604 21.45 -22.16 -39.23
CA ALA A 604 22.65 -22.40 -38.44
C ALA A 604 23.35 -21.09 -38.02
N GLN A 605 23.38 -20.09 -38.93
CA GLN A 605 23.93 -18.76 -38.62
C GLN A 605 23.07 -18.00 -37.60
N VAL A 606 21.73 -18.04 -37.73
CA VAL A 606 20.79 -17.40 -36.80
C VAL A 606 20.89 -18.06 -35.43
N LEU A 607 20.97 -19.40 -35.34
CA LEU A 607 21.17 -20.11 -34.08
C LEU A 607 22.47 -19.73 -33.39
N LYS A 608 23.58 -19.61 -34.14
CA LYS A 608 24.87 -19.18 -33.58
C LYS A 608 24.82 -17.73 -33.06
N LYS A 609 24.13 -16.82 -33.78
CA LYS A 609 23.94 -15.44 -33.36
C LYS A 609 23.04 -15.35 -32.11
N LEU A 610 21.97 -16.15 -32.07
CA LEU A 610 21.05 -16.23 -30.94
C LEU A 610 21.78 -16.70 -29.68
N GLN A 611 22.54 -17.77 -29.77
CA GLN A 611 23.36 -18.26 -28.65
C GLN A 611 24.35 -17.19 -28.16
N GLY A 612 25.03 -16.49 -29.07
CA GLY A 612 25.93 -15.39 -28.66
C GLY A 612 25.22 -14.18 -28.06
N ALA A 613 23.97 -13.93 -28.44
CA ALA A 613 23.15 -12.87 -27.83
C ALA A 613 22.67 -13.29 -26.42
N GLU A 614 22.26 -14.55 -26.23
CA GLU A 614 21.89 -15.12 -24.94
C GLU A 614 23.08 -15.14 -23.96
N GLU A 615 24.27 -15.53 -24.42
CA GLU A 615 25.49 -15.50 -23.60
C GLU A 615 25.84 -14.07 -23.14
N ARG A 616 25.71 -13.07 -24.04
CA ARG A 616 25.92 -11.66 -23.71
C ARG A 616 24.88 -11.15 -22.72
N TRP A 617 23.62 -11.52 -22.90
CA TRP A 617 22.55 -11.15 -21.99
C TRP A 617 22.79 -11.73 -20.58
N MET A 618 23.15 -13.01 -20.48
CA MET A 618 23.47 -13.64 -19.19
C MET A 618 24.68 -13.00 -18.50
N ALA A 619 25.73 -12.65 -19.25
CA ALA A 619 26.91 -11.98 -18.71
C ALA A 619 26.57 -10.58 -18.17
N LEU A 620 25.78 -9.80 -18.92
CA LEU A 620 25.35 -8.46 -18.51
C LEU A 620 24.37 -8.50 -17.32
N SER A 621 23.50 -9.50 -17.26
CA SER A 621 22.58 -9.72 -16.14
C SER A 621 23.34 -10.10 -14.87
N ALA A 622 24.35 -10.95 -14.97
CA ALA A 622 25.23 -11.31 -13.85
C ALA A 622 26.06 -10.11 -13.36
N GLU A 623 26.53 -9.24 -14.28
CA GLU A 623 27.24 -8.01 -13.94
C GLU A 623 26.33 -7.01 -13.22
N LEU A 624 25.07 -6.91 -13.64
CA LEU A 624 24.05 -6.07 -12.95
C LEU A 624 23.73 -6.63 -11.56
N GLU A 625 23.56 -7.95 -11.44
CA GLU A 625 23.29 -8.61 -10.15
C GLU A 625 24.46 -8.47 -9.17
N ALA A 626 25.69 -8.58 -9.64
CA ALA A 626 26.89 -8.35 -8.84
C ALA A 626 26.99 -6.90 -8.33
N LEU A 627 26.57 -5.92 -9.14
CA LEU A 627 26.49 -4.50 -8.73
C LEU A 627 25.39 -4.25 -7.68
N VAL A 628 24.29 -5.02 -7.73
CA VAL A 628 23.18 -4.92 -6.75
C VAL A 628 23.53 -5.63 -5.45
N THR A 629 24.22 -6.78 -5.49
CA THR A 629 24.58 -7.58 -4.31
C THR A 629 25.83 -7.10 -3.58
N SER A 630 26.67 -6.29 -4.20
CA SER A 630 27.86 -5.67 -3.58
C SER A 630 27.56 -4.41 -2.76
N GLY A 631 26.32 -4.09 -2.51
CA GLY A 631 25.81 -3.02 -1.67
C GLY A 631 24.83 -3.45 -0.67
#